data_88e85f1a84d3d484b931d799e77a3a8d
#
_entry.id   88e85f1a84d3d484b931d799e77a3a8d
#
_cell.length_a   1.000
_cell.length_b   1.000
_cell.length_c   1.000
_cell.angle_alpha   90.00
_cell.angle_beta   90.00
_cell.angle_gamma   90.00
#
_symmetry.space_group_name_H-M   'P 1'
#
loop_
_entity.id
_entity.type
_entity.pdbx_description
1 polymer ?
#
loop_
_entity_poly.entity_id
_entity_poly.type
_entity_poly.pdbx_seq_one_letter_code
_entity_poly.pdbx_strand_id
1 'polypeptide(L)'
;MTLQKSICVVGASGLVGSNIVKAGLARGYVVHGTLRDHTDPDKAPFLQALPGAASALSLFSADMAEERTFDAALAGVDCVFIACLIPMYAGPSGKPAREMDDEQGYAEIIMPTVNGCLNIMRAADRQGVANVVICSSTSSTNPLPPVAHKNEIDHWSDEAEQCGAKKYTSATKTVMEKAAIKFAAENDMRLSILLPTGMYGPVILPAHMNGNPQAWLRALINGEAGRHEKVPNDSSSMIHLHDLAALFLAAYENPAASGRYFGVYDSWHWQDIYAELQRLLPEMKMPASLEDAPVPATGFDFTRRDSLGVALRDIPTLLRETIDWIKARPDTA
;
A
#
# COMPACT_ATOMS: atom_id res chain seq x y z
N MET A 1 21.25 -27.75 7.35
CA MET A 1 20.35 -27.15 6.36
C MET A 1 19.56 -26.10 7.11
N THR A 2 19.71 -24.82 6.79
CA THR A 2 18.81 -23.77 7.27
C THR A 2 17.42 -24.05 6.69
N LEU A 3 16.41 -24.19 7.54
CA LEU A 3 15.02 -24.33 7.10
C LEU A 3 14.69 -23.12 6.20
N GLN A 4 14.16 -23.40 5.01
CA GLN A 4 13.72 -22.36 4.09
C GLN A 4 12.54 -21.61 4.75
N LYS A 5 12.68 -20.31 4.94
CA LYS A 5 11.63 -19.47 5.56
C LYS A 5 10.39 -19.39 4.67
N SER A 6 9.24 -19.41 5.30
CA SER A 6 7.94 -19.36 4.65
C SER A 6 7.16 -18.10 5.07
N ILE A 7 6.50 -17.44 4.12
CA ILE A 7 5.71 -16.24 4.36
C ILE A 7 4.31 -16.35 3.74
N CYS A 8 3.32 -15.75 4.38
CA CYS A 8 1.99 -15.60 3.80
C CYS A 8 1.75 -14.15 3.36
N VAL A 9 1.25 -13.95 2.15
CA VAL A 9 0.85 -12.63 1.62
C VAL A 9 -0.64 -12.62 1.42
N VAL A 10 -1.36 -11.97 2.32
CA VAL A 10 -2.82 -11.81 2.24
C VAL A 10 -3.15 -10.66 1.30
N GLY A 11 -3.92 -10.97 0.24
CA GLY A 11 -4.17 -10.06 -0.87
C GLY A 11 -3.05 -10.08 -1.91
N ALA A 12 -2.54 -11.27 -2.24
CA ALA A 12 -1.43 -11.49 -3.16
C ALA A 12 -1.66 -10.91 -4.57
N SER A 13 -2.91 -10.75 -5.01
CA SER A 13 -3.24 -10.13 -6.31
C SER A 13 -3.41 -8.60 -6.24
N GLY A 14 -3.27 -7.98 -5.07
CA GLY A 14 -3.28 -6.52 -4.94
C GLY A 14 -1.97 -5.87 -5.43
N LEU A 15 -2.00 -4.54 -5.65
CA LEU A 15 -0.83 -3.79 -6.13
C LEU A 15 0.40 -3.99 -5.24
N VAL A 16 0.25 -3.85 -3.93
CA VAL A 16 1.32 -4.06 -2.94
C VAL A 16 1.61 -5.55 -2.78
N GLY A 17 0.55 -6.38 -2.58
CA GLY A 17 0.69 -7.81 -2.32
C GLY A 17 1.45 -8.55 -3.42
N SER A 18 1.15 -8.29 -4.69
CA SER A 18 1.84 -8.93 -5.82
C SER A 18 3.34 -8.57 -5.87
N ASN A 19 3.71 -7.35 -5.50
CA ASN A 19 5.11 -6.94 -5.40
C ASN A 19 5.81 -7.58 -4.20
N ILE A 20 5.12 -7.80 -3.07
CA ILE A 20 5.67 -8.57 -1.93
C ILE A 20 5.89 -10.03 -2.33
N VAL A 21 4.92 -10.67 -3.03
CA VAL A 21 5.08 -12.03 -3.57
C VAL A 21 6.32 -12.12 -4.46
N LYS A 22 6.46 -11.21 -5.45
CA LYS A 22 7.63 -11.16 -6.34
C LYS A 22 8.93 -11.00 -5.58
N ALA A 23 8.98 -10.08 -4.63
CA ALA A 23 10.18 -9.83 -3.83
C ALA A 23 10.52 -11.00 -2.89
N GLY A 24 9.52 -11.65 -2.31
CA GLY A 24 9.69 -12.85 -1.47
C GLY A 24 10.26 -14.03 -2.26
N LEU A 25 9.69 -14.31 -3.45
CA LEU A 25 10.21 -15.34 -4.35
C LEU A 25 11.67 -15.07 -4.75
N ALA A 26 11.98 -13.80 -5.10
CA ALA A 26 13.34 -13.42 -5.47
C ALA A 26 14.36 -13.57 -4.32
N ARG A 27 13.90 -13.52 -3.05
CA ARG A 27 14.73 -13.78 -1.86
C ARG A 27 14.75 -15.25 -1.42
N GLY A 28 14.09 -16.14 -2.19
CA GLY A 28 14.08 -17.59 -1.91
C GLY A 28 13.12 -18.02 -0.82
N TYR A 29 12.13 -17.20 -0.46
CA TYR A 29 11.04 -17.61 0.44
C TYR A 29 10.11 -18.62 -0.23
N VAL A 30 9.53 -19.53 0.56
CA VAL A 30 8.26 -20.18 0.20
C VAL A 30 7.15 -19.17 0.47
N VAL A 31 6.30 -18.93 -0.53
CA VAL A 31 5.26 -17.91 -0.46
C VAL A 31 3.88 -18.55 -0.54
N HIS A 32 3.07 -18.33 0.47
CA HIS A 32 1.64 -18.60 0.44
C HIS A 32 0.91 -17.29 0.07
N GLY A 33 0.22 -17.25 -1.05
CA GLY A 33 -0.54 -16.09 -1.49
C GLY A 33 -2.04 -16.31 -1.32
N THR A 34 -2.79 -15.37 -0.72
CA THR A 34 -4.25 -15.48 -0.69
C THR A 34 -4.91 -14.53 -1.67
N LEU A 35 -5.96 -15.02 -2.32
CA LEU A 35 -6.92 -14.29 -3.15
C LEU A 35 -8.34 -14.63 -2.65
N ARG A 36 -9.37 -13.89 -3.06
CA ARG A 36 -10.76 -14.30 -2.80
C ARG A 36 -11.10 -15.60 -3.51
N ASP A 37 -10.60 -15.74 -4.74
CA ASP A 37 -10.65 -16.99 -5.52
C ASP A 37 -9.25 -17.23 -6.12
N HIS A 38 -8.59 -18.30 -5.68
CA HIS A 38 -7.24 -18.65 -6.15
C HIS A 38 -7.23 -19.25 -7.57
N THR A 39 -8.39 -19.51 -8.13
CA THR A 39 -8.56 -20.00 -9.52
C THR A 39 -8.94 -18.89 -10.50
N ASP A 40 -9.09 -17.64 -10.02
CA ASP A 40 -9.46 -16.48 -10.83
C ASP A 40 -8.50 -16.33 -12.03
N PRO A 41 -9.00 -16.50 -13.29
CA PRO A 41 -8.17 -16.49 -14.49
C PRO A 41 -7.55 -15.12 -14.80
N ASP A 42 -8.10 -14.05 -14.24
CA ASP A 42 -7.61 -12.70 -14.44
C ASP A 42 -6.51 -12.32 -13.43
N LYS A 43 -6.23 -13.18 -12.44
CA LYS A 43 -5.29 -12.89 -11.35
C LYS A 43 -4.25 -13.97 -11.13
N ALA A 44 -4.67 -15.22 -10.94
CA ALA A 44 -3.77 -16.31 -10.58
C ALA A 44 -2.65 -16.55 -11.60
N PRO A 45 -2.90 -16.55 -12.93
CA PRO A 45 -1.84 -16.80 -13.92
C PRO A 45 -0.70 -15.78 -13.86
N PHE A 46 -0.98 -14.50 -13.57
CA PHE A 46 0.05 -13.47 -13.47
C PHE A 46 0.98 -13.68 -12.27
N LEU A 47 0.46 -14.20 -11.16
CA LEU A 47 1.27 -14.55 -10.00
C LEU A 47 2.07 -15.83 -10.23
N GLN A 48 1.45 -16.84 -10.85
CA GLN A 48 2.09 -18.11 -11.20
C GLN A 48 3.19 -17.97 -12.26
N ALA A 49 3.11 -16.92 -13.10
CA ALA A 49 4.14 -16.61 -14.08
C ALA A 49 5.37 -15.88 -13.49
N LEU A 50 5.36 -15.51 -12.21
CA LEU A 50 6.51 -14.86 -11.58
C LEU A 50 7.71 -15.82 -11.51
N PRO A 51 8.94 -15.32 -11.69
CA PRO A 51 10.15 -16.13 -11.53
C PRO A 51 10.18 -16.82 -10.16
N GLY A 52 10.38 -18.14 -10.16
CA GLY A 52 10.40 -18.95 -8.95
C GLY A 52 9.02 -19.42 -8.46
N ALA A 53 7.92 -18.91 -9.00
CA ALA A 53 6.58 -19.25 -8.53
C ALA A 53 6.26 -20.74 -8.68
N ALA A 54 6.67 -21.39 -9.75
CA ALA A 54 6.40 -22.81 -10.01
C ALA A 54 6.88 -23.76 -8.89
N SER A 55 7.90 -23.38 -8.13
CA SER A 55 8.46 -24.21 -7.06
C SER A 55 8.22 -23.66 -5.65
N ALA A 56 7.86 -22.39 -5.52
CA ALA A 56 7.84 -21.72 -4.22
C ALA A 56 6.59 -20.86 -3.96
N LEU A 57 5.57 -20.85 -4.85
CA LEU A 57 4.32 -20.15 -4.66
C LEU A 57 3.15 -21.14 -4.56
N SER A 58 2.38 -21.06 -3.49
CA SER A 58 1.08 -21.70 -3.36
C SER A 58 -0.01 -20.65 -3.19
N LEU A 59 -1.11 -20.79 -3.92
CA LEU A 59 -2.25 -19.87 -3.86
C LEU A 59 -3.42 -20.51 -3.12
N PHE A 60 -4.10 -19.70 -2.30
CA PHE A 60 -5.23 -20.12 -1.46
C PHE A 60 -6.40 -19.16 -1.62
N SER A 61 -7.62 -19.69 -1.56
CA SER A 61 -8.82 -18.84 -1.44
C SER A 61 -9.05 -18.47 0.02
N ALA A 62 -9.26 -17.17 0.28
CA ALA A 62 -9.60 -16.68 1.62
C ALA A 62 -10.38 -15.36 1.53
N ASP A 63 -11.34 -15.18 2.43
CA ASP A 63 -12.13 -13.97 2.59
C ASP A 63 -11.88 -13.33 3.95
N MET A 64 -11.57 -12.03 3.98
CA MET A 64 -11.30 -11.33 5.22
C MET A 64 -12.51 -11.19 6.15
N ALA A 65 -13.73 -11.41 5.63
CA ALA A 65 -14.94 -11.49 6.45
C ALA A 65 -15.02 -12.81 7.25
N GLU A 66 -14.31 -13.86 6.83
CA GLU A 66 -14.38 -15.22 7.39
C GLU A 66 -13.01 -15.69 7.89
N GLU A 67 -12.76 -15.55 9.17
CA GLU A 67 -11.48 -15.84 9.84
C GLU A 67 -10.87 -17.18 9.48
N ARG A 68 -11.69 -18.26 9.49
CA ARG A 68 -11.21 -19.64 9.27
C ARG A 68 -10.69 -19.92 7.86
N THR A 69 -11.03 -19.08 6.89
CA THR A 69 -10.57 -19.26 5.51
C THR A 69 -9.05 -19.06 5.35
N PHE A 70 -8.39 -18.44 6.33
CA PHE A 70 -6.95 -18.21 6.34
C PHE A 70 -6.12 -19.36 6.92
N ASP A 71 -6.73 -20.32 7.63
CA ASP A 71 -6.01 -21.36 8.37
C ASP A 71 -5.03 -22.14 7.50
N ALA A 72 -5.44 -22.56 6.30
CA ALA A 72 -4.59 -23.32 5.39
C ALA A 72 -3.39 -22.50 4.85
N ALA A 73 -3.63 -21.21 4.55
CA ALA A 73 -2.59 -20.33 4.02
C ALA A 73 -1.56 -19.93 5.09
N LEU A 74 -1.98 -19.90 6.37
CA LEU A 74 -1.14 -19.50 7.50
C LEU A 74 -0.42 -20.68 8.17
N ALA A 75 -0.78 -21.92 7.84
CA ALA A 75 -0.16 -23.09 8.44
C ALA A 75 1.34 -23.16 8.12
N GLY A 76 2.19 -23.16 9.16
CA GLY A 76 3.64 -23.31 9.05
C GLY A 76 4.39 -22.15 8.43
N VAL A 77 3.80 -20.94 8.37
CA VAL A 77 4.52 -19.76 7.90
C VAL A 77 5.16 -18.98 9.05
N ASP A 78 6.28 -18.31 8.78
CA ASP A 78 7.03 -17.54 9.78
C ASP A 78 6.50 -16.11 9.95
N CYS A 79 5.81 -15.58 8.93
CA CYS A 79 5.31 -14.21 8.91
C CYS A 79 4.08 -14.07 8.00
N VAL A 80 3.14 -13.22 8.38
CA VAL A 80 2.04 -12.80 7.53
C VAL A 80 2.15 -11.32 7.13
N PHE A 81 2.04 -11.05 5.82
CA PHE A 81 1.93 -9.71 5.24
C PHE A 81 0.48 -9.43 4.88
N ILE A 82 -0.15 -8.46 5.53
CA ILE A 82 -1.55 -8.09 5.30
C ILE A 82 -1.60 -6.92 4.33
N ALA A 83 -1.85 -7.20 3.04
CA ALA A 83 -1.88 -6.22 1.94
C ALA A 83 -3.25 -6.12 1.25
N CYS A 84 -4.30 -6.75 1.80
CA CYS A 84 -5.65 -6.76 1.25
C CYS A 84 -6.53 -5.59 1.68
N LEU A 85 -6.07 -4.74 2.61
CA LEU A 85 -6.87 -3.69 3.25
C LEU A 85 -6.96 -2.44 2.34
N ILE A 86 -7.64 -2.61 1.21
CA ILE A 86 -7.81 -1.56 0.20
C ILE A 86 -8.78 -0.48 0.66
N PRO A 87 -8.65 0.76 0.15
CA PRO A 87 -9.63 1.81 0.40
C PRO A 87 -11.02 1.45 -0.14
N MET A 88 -12.05 1.60 0.67
CA MET A 88 -13.45 1.45 0.26
C MET A 88 -14.07 2.83 0.07
N TYR A 89 -14.58 3.11 -1.12
CA TYR A 89 -15.22 4.38 -1.49
C TYR A 89 -16.74 4.30 -1.56
N ALA A 90 -17.29 3.11 -1.48
CA ALA A 90 -18.71 2.81 -1.33
C ALA A 90 -18.88 1.54 -0.49
N GLY A 91 -19.96 1.44 0.27
CA GLY A 91 -20.29 0.27 1.08
C GLY A 91 -21.24 -0.69 0.35
N PRO A 92 -21.72 -1.75 1.03
CA PRO A 92 -22.68 -2.70 0.50
C PRO A 92 -23.99 -2.07 0.03
N SER A 93 -24.40 -0.93 0.59
CA SER A 93 -25.56 -0.15 0.16
C SER A 93 -25.41 0.45 -1.24
N GLY A 94 -24.19 0.48 -1.80
CA GLY A 94 -23.86 1.18 -3.04
C GLY A 94 -23.75 2.71 -2.90
N LYS A 95 -24.05 3.26 -1.71
CA LYS A 95 -23.94 4.70 -1.46
C LYS A 95 -22.45 5.10 -1.39
N PRO A 96 -22.06 6.21 -2.07
CA PRO A 96 -20.69 6.73 -1.94
C PRO A 96 -20.36 7.10 -0.49
N ALA A 97 -19.16 6.76 -0.03
CA ALA A 97 -18.72 7.02 1.35
C ALA A 97 -18.92 8.49 1.78
N ARG A 98 -18.61 9.44 0.89
CA ARG A 98 -18.78 10.90 1.15
C ARG A 98 -20.22 11.34 1.39
N GLU A 99 -21.21 10.52 1.02
CA GLU A 99 -22.64 10.82 1.15
C GLU A 99 -23.29 10.12 2.35
N MET A 100 -22.53 9.27 3.06
CA MET A 100 -22.97 8.57 4.26
C MET A 100 -22.99 9.51 5.46
N ASP A 101 -23.85 9.25 6.45
CA ASP A 101 -23.69 9.76 7.79
C ASP A 101 -22.61 8.98 8.55
N ASP A 102 -22.28 9.41 9.77
CA ASP A 102 -21.18 8.79 10.50
C ASP A 102 -21.48 7.36 10.94
N GLU A 103 -22.73 7.04 11.29
CA GLU A 103 -23.14 5.68 11.66
C GLU A 103 -22.98 4.73 10.46
N GLN A 104 -23.48 5.13 9.30
CA GLN A 104 -23.37 4.37 8.07
C GLN A 104 -21.92 4.24 7.59
N GLY A 105 -21.14 5.35 7.63
CA GLY A 105 -19.71 5.35 7.27
C GLY A 105 -18.89 4.42 8.16
N TYR A 106 -19.22 4.37 9.44
CA TYR A 106 -18.60 3.44 10.38
C TYR A 106 -18.95 1.99 10.07
N ALA A 107 -20.24 1.69 9.88
CA ALA A 107 -20.73 0.32 9.66
C ALA A 107 -20.31 -0.26 8.30
N GLU A 108 -20.32 0.56 7.23
CA GLU A 108 -20.12 0.06 5.87
C GLU A 108 -18.69 0.24 5.33
N ILE A 109 -17.91 1.20 5.86
CA ILE A 109 -16.55 1.50 5.37
C ILE A 109 -15.48 1.13 6.39
N ILE A 110 -15.61 1.60 7.64
CA ILE A 110 -14.56 1.44 8.65
C ILE A 110 -14.54 0.00 9.18
N MET A 111 -15.63 -0.44 9.79
CA MET A 111 -15.66 -1.72 10.52
C MET A 111 -15.39 -2.97 9.68
N PRO A 112 -15.84 -3.08 8.41
CA PRO A 112 -15.50 -4.23 7.59
C PRO A 112 -13.99 -4.42 7.41
N THR A 113 -13.25 -3.33 7.22
CA THR A 113 -11.79 -3.38 7.07
C THR A 113 -11.10 -3.68 8.42
N VAL A 114 -11.55 -3.05 9.50
CA VAL A 114 -11.01 -3.29 10.86
C VAL A 114 -11.23 -4.75 11.25
N ASN A 115 -12.45 -5.25 11.11
CA ASN A 115 -12.78 -6.64 11.44
C ASN A 115 -12.02 -7.62 10.56
N GLY A 116 -11.89 -7.33 9.26
CA GLY A 116 -11.11 -8.15 8.33
C GLY A 116 -9.63 -8.23 8.73
N CYS A 117 -9.02 -7.12 9.13
CA CYS A 117 -7.65 -7.10 9.65
C CYS A 117 -7.52 -7.98 10.90
N LEU A 118 -8.43 -7.80 11.87
CA LEU A 118 -8.42 -8.59 13.11
C LEU A 118 -8.72 -10.07 12.87
N ASN A 119 -9.58 -10.43 11.91
CA ASN A 119 -9.82 -11.82 11.51
C ASN A 119 -8.53 -12.49 11.03
N ILE A 120 -7.75 -11.80 10.18
CA ILE A 120 -6.46 -12.33 9.70
C ILE A 120 -5.48 -12.46 10.87
N MET A 121 -5.40 -11.48 11.76
CA MET A 121 -4.51 -11.53 12.93
C MET A 121 -4.90 -12.64 13.90
N ARG A 122 -6.20 -12.86 14.17
CA ARG A 122 -6.68 -14.00 14.98
C ARG A 122 -6.36 -15.35 14.34
N ALA A 123 -6.49 -15.45 13.01
CA ALA A 123 -6.10 -16.66 12.30
C ALA A 123 -4.58 -16.90 12.39
N ALA A 124 -3.77 -15.84 12.29
CA ALA A 124 -2.32 -15.91 12.45
C ALA A 124 -1.93 -16.36 13.86
N ASP A 125 -2.50 -15.79 14.90
CA ASP A 125 -2.30 -16.18 16.30
C ASP A 125 -2.62 -17.68 16.51
N ARG A 126 -3.79 -18.11 16.06
CA ARG A 126 -4.22 -19.51 16.15
C ARG A 126 -3.29 -20.49 15.44
N GLN A 127 -2.63 -20.06 14.35
CA GLN A 127 -1.63 -20.86 13.63
C GLN A 127 -0.20 -20.69 14.17
N GLY A 128 -0.01 -19.92 15.24
CA GLY A 128 1.30 -19.67 15.86
C GLY A 128 2.20 -18.69 15.08
N VAL A 129 1.61 -17.87 14.19
CA VAL A 129 2.35 -16.88 13.40
C VAL A 129 2.48 -15.59 14.22
N ALA A 130 3.61 -15.41 14.88
CA ALA A 130 3.85 -14.24 15.75
C ALA A 130 4.35 -12.98 15.02
N ASN A 131 4.73 -13.06 13.74
CA ASN A 131 5.24 -11.92 12.99
C ASN A 131 4.17 -11.43 12.01
N VAL A 132 3.77 -10.17 12.13
CA VAL A 132 2.74 -9.52 11.30
C VAL A 132 3.27 -8.23 10.72
N VAL A 133 3.11 -8.03 9.41
CA VAL A 133 3.44 -6.78 8.74
C VAL A 133 2.21 -6.29 7.95
N ILE A 134 1.70 -5.11 8.30
CA ILE A 134 0.46 -4.56 7.72
C ILE A 134 0.77 -3.43 6.73
N CYS A 135 0.06 -3.41 5.62
CA CYS A 135 0.00 -2.28 4.69
C CYS A 135 -1.12 -1.32 5.12
N SER A 136 -0.74 -0.17 5.66
CA SER A 136 -1.67 0.91 5.97
C SER A 136 -1.54 2.09 5.01
N SER A 137 -1.46 3.33 5.50
CA SER A 137 -1.35 4.55 4.69
C SER A 137 -0.86 5.73 5.52
N THR A 138 -0.16 6.69 4.90
CA THR A 138 0.15 7.99 5.51
C THR A 138 -1.09 8.79 5.92
N SER A 139 -2.29 8.40 5.48
CA SER A 139 -3.54 9.05 5.89
C SER A 139 -3.84 8.93 7.38
N SER A 140 -3.18 8.02 8.09
CA SER A 140 -3.24 7.88 9.55
C SER A 140 -2.28 8.81 10.32
N THR A 141 -1.48 9.63 9.61
CA THR A 141 -0.43 10.51 10.19
C THR A 141 -0.64 11.99 9.85
N ASN A 142 -1.89 12.46 9.85
CA ASN A 142 -2.23 13.86 9.63
C ASN A 142 -2.75 14.48 10.93
N PRO A 143 -1.86 14.94 11.83
CA PRO A 143 -2.28 15.55 13.10
C PRO A 143 -2.94 16.91 12.87
N LEU A 144 -3.75 17.35 13.84
CA LEU A 144 -4.30 18.69 13.91
C LEU A 144 -3.81 19.37 15.21
N PRO A 145 -3.22 20.57 15.11
CA PRO A 145 -2.89 21.30 13.87
C PRO A 145 -1.86 20.60 12.99
N PRO A 146 -1.81 20.92 11.68
CA PRO A 146 -0.80 20.36 10.77
C PRO A 146 0.62 20.68 11.21
N VAL A 147 1.55 19.76 10.98
CA VAL A 147 2.97 19.89 11.30
C VAL A 147 3.81 19.94 10.04
N ALA A 148 4.93 20.65 10.07
CA ALA A 148 5.84 20.74 8.93
C ALA A 148 6.55 19.41 8.63
N HIS A 149 6.95 18.69 9.68
CA HIS A 149 7.56 17.37 9.57
C HIS A 149 6.77 16.35 10.38
N LYS A 150 6.29 15.32 9.71
CA LYS A 150 5.56 14.21 10.35
C LYS A 150 6.54 13.16 10.87
N ASN A 151 6.23 12.56 12.01
CA ASN A 151 6.83 11.30 12.44
C ASN A 151 5.72 10.28 12.73
N GLU A 152 6.02 9.03 12.58
CA GLU A 152 5.04 7.95 12.72
C GLU A 152 4.81 7.50 14.17
N ILE A 153 5.56 8.02 15.14
CA ILE A 153 5.44 7.71 16.55
C ILE A 153 4.35 8.60 17.18
N ASP A 154 4.54 9.91 17.10
CA ASP A 154 3.74 10.89 17.83
C ASP A 154 2.55 11.39 17.03
N HIS A 155 2.65 11.36 15.68
CA HIS A 155 1.64 11.97 14.83
C HIS A 155 0.59 10.94 14.38
N TRP A 156 -0.62 11.17 14.85
CA TRP A 156 -1.81 10.43 14.48
C TRP A 156 -2.85 11.37 13.90
N SER A 157 -3.60 10.87 12.93
CA SER A 157 -4.83 11.55 12.52
C SER A 157 -5.90 11.40 13.59
N ASP A 158 -6.72 12.43 13.73
CA ASP A 158 -7.90 12.36 14.59
C ASP A 158 -9.06 11.69 13.83
N GLU A 159 -9.63 10.65 14.43
CA GLU A 159 -10.70 9.86 13.84
C GLU A 159 -12.00 10.67 13.73
N ALA A 160 -12.34 11.46 14.77
CA ALA A 160 -13.56 12.25 14.78
C ALA A 160 -13.52 13.35 13.70
N GLU A 161 -12.37 14.01 13.55
CA GLU A 161 -12.13 14.98 12.47
C GLU A 161 -12.22 14.34 11.08
N GLN A 162 -11.64 13.15 10.91
CA GLN A 162 -11.71 12.43 9.63
C GLN A 162 -13.15 12.03 9.29
N CYS A 163 -13.93 11.54 10.26
CA CYS A 163 -15.35 11.19 10.09
C CYS A 163 -16.19 12.43 9.83
N GLY A 164 -16.05 13.49 10.64
CA GLY A 164 -16.75 14.76 10.46
C GLY A 164 -16.52 15.40 9.07
N ALA A 165 -15.32 15.20 8.51
CA ALA A 165 -14.98 15.58 7.12
C ALA A 165 -15.40 14.56 6.05
N LYS A 166 -16.17 13.53 6.39
CA LYS A 166 -16.60 12.42 5.50
C LYS A 166 -15.43 11.66 4.85
N LYS A 167 -14.27 11.64 5.49
CA LYS A 167 -13.05 10.93 5.05
C LYS A 167 -12.96 9.53 5.67
N TYR A 168 -14.05 8.76 5.64
CA TYR A 168 -14.13 7.42 6.26
C TYR A 168 -13.05 6.47 5.78
N THR A 169 -12.68 6.52 4.49
CA THR A 169 -11.56 5.74 3.93
C THR A 169 -10.23 6.02 4.64
N SER A 170 -10.00 7.29 5.04
CA SER A 170 -8.81 7.68 5.80
C SER A 170 -8.94 7.29 7.28
N ALA A 171 -10.12 7.51 7.87
CA ALA A 171 -10.43 7.11 9.25
C ALA A 171 -10.26 5.60 9.46
N THR A 172 -10.63 4.79 8.45
CA THR A 172 -10.40 3.33 8.45
C THR A 172 -8.96 2.98 8.79
N LYS A 173 -7.97 3.69 8.22
CA LYS A 173 -6.56 3.39 8.48
C LYS A 173 -6.18 3.73 9.92
N THR A 174 -6.65 4.85 10.44
CA THR A 174 -6.40 5.28 11.83
C THR A 174 -6.99 4.27 12.82
N VAL A 175 -8.25 3.88 12.64
CA VAL A 175 -8.96 2.93 13.53
C VAL A 175 -8.34 1.54 13.46
N MET A 176 -8.09 1.05 12.24
CA MET A 176 -7.49 -0.26 11.99
C MET A 176 -6.11 -0.39 12.63
N GLU A 177 -5.22 0.61 12.45
CA GLU A 177 -3.88 0.57 13.05
C GLU A 177 -3.95 0.50 14.58
N LYS A 178 -4.81 1.33 15.21
CA LYS A 178 -5.00 1.30 16.65
C LYS A 178 -5.52 -0.05 17.15
N ALA A 179 -6.49 -0.65 16.42
CA ALA A 179 -7.03 -1.96 16.74
C ALA A 179 -5.98 -3.07 16.60
N ALA A 180 -5.19 -3.04 15.50
CA ALA A 180 -4.13 -4.00 15.25
C ALA A 180 -3.00 -3.92 16.29
N ILE A 181 -2.58 -2.70 16.68
CA ILE A 181 -1.56 -2.48 17.72
C ILE A 181 -2.04 -3.06 19.06
N LYS A 182 -3.29 -2.78 19.43
CA LYS A 182 -3.89 -3.32 20.66
C LYS A 182 -3.90 -4.85 20.64
N PHE A 183 -4.42 -5.43 19.55
CA PHE A 183 -4.50 -6.90 19.42
C PHE A 183 -3.11 -7.54 19.47
N ALA A 184 -2.11 -6.97 18.78
CA ALA A 184 -0.75 -7.50 18.78
C ALA A 184 -0.11 -7.48 20.17
N ALA A 185 -0.35 -6.42 20.96
CA ALA A 185 0.15 -6.31 22.32
C ALA A 185 -0.51 -7.31 23.29
N GLU A 186 -1.79 -7.63 23.08
CA GLU A 186 -2.55 -8.59 23.90
C GLU A 186 -2.21 -10.06 23.59
N ASN A 187 -1.56 -10.34 22.43
CA ASN A 187 -1.28 -11.69 21.93
C ASN A 187 0.23 -11.92 21.64
N ASP A 188 1.11 -11.11 22.21
CA ASP A 188 2.58 -11.21 22.06
C ASP A 188 3.07 -11.29 20.60
N MET A 189 2.37 -10.59 19.68
CA MET A 189 2.73 -10.54 18.27
C MET A 189 3.69 -9.38 17.98
N ARG A 190 4.73 -9.63 17.19
CA ARG A 190 5.60 -8.59 16.65
C ARG A 190 4.95 -7.96 15.42
N LEU A 191 4.42 -6.76 15.61
CA LEU A 191 3.70 -6.02 14.57
C LEU A 191 4.54 -4.90 13.99
N SER A 192 4.68 -4.87 12.66
CA SER A 192 5.17 -3.71 11.89
C SER A 192 4.08 -3.19 10.95
N ILE A 193 3.96 -1.88 10.81
CA ILE A 193 2.95 -1.25 9.96
C ILE A 193 3.64 -0.29 8.99
N LEU A 194 3.57 -0.58 7.69
CA LEU A 194 4.08 0.30 6.65
C LEU A 194 2.99 1.29 6.23
N LEU A 195 3.36 2.56 6.13
CA LEU A 195 2.47 3.68 5.79
C LEU A 195 2.83 4.25 4.40
N PRO A 196 2.46 3.56 3.30
CA PRO A 196 2.74 4.05 1.96
C PRO A 196 1.75 5.11 1.50
N THR A 197 2.17 5.84 0.45
CA THR A 197 1.32 6.65 -0.42
C THR A 197 2.01 6.79 -1.78
N GLY A 198 1.29 7.23 -2.83
CA GLY A 198 1.88 7.53 -4.14
C GLY A 198 2.79 6.42 -4.68
N MET A 199 2.25 5.23 -4.92
CA MET A 199 3.02 4.04 -5.28
C MET A 199 3.25 3.95 -6.80
N TYR A 200 4.47 4.23 -7.23
CA TYR A 200 4.90 4.24 -8.62
C TYR A 200 5.72 3.00 -8.96
N GLY A 201 5.87 2.70 -10.24
CA GLY A 201 6.71 1.61 -10.73
C GLY A 201 5.96 0.57 -11.56
N PRO A 202 6.68 -0.47 -12.04
CA PRO A 202 6.11 -1.59 -12.76
C PRO A 202 5.05 -2.33 -11.97
N VAL A 203 3.93 -2.66 -12.62
CA VAL A 203 2.86 -3.46 -12.03
C VAL A 203 2.89 -4.90 -12.54
N ILE A 204 2.28 -5.82 -11.81
CA ILE A 204 2.29 -7.26 -12.13
C ILE A 204 1.00 -7.66 -12.85
N LEU A 205 -0.15 -7.24 -12.34
CA LEU A 205 -1.44 -7.55 -12.97
C LEU A 205 -1.88 -6.39 -13.89
N PRO A 206 -2.45 -6.69 -15.07
CA PRO A 206 -2.97 -5.64 -15.99
C PRO A 206 -3.97 -4.70 -15.32
N ALA A 207 -4.86 -5.21 -14.47
CA ALA A 207 -5.85 -4.42 -13.75
C ALA A 207 -5.25 -3.27 -12.91
N HIS A 208 -3.99 -3.37 -12.48
CA HIS A 208 -3.31 -2.32 -11.73
C HIS A 208 -3.02 -1.06 -12.57
N MET A 209 -3.02 -1.20 -13.91
CA MET A 209 -2.89 -0.06 -14.83
C MET A 209 -4.08 0.91 -14.78
N ASN A 210 -5.23 0.46 -14.26
CA ASN A 210 -6.43 1.29 -14.13
C ASN A 210 -6.45 2.12 -12.84
N GLY A 211 -5.51 1.88 -11.93
CA GLY A 211 -5.32 2.64 -10.69
C GLY A 211 -4.29 3.77 -10.86
N ASN A 212 -4.41 4.82 -10.02
CA ASN A 212 -3.41 5.86 -9.96
C ASN A 212 -2.17 5.38 -9.14
N PRO A 213 -0.95 5.78 -9.52
CA PRO A 213 -0.60 6.79 -10.54
C PRO A 213 -0.52 6.26 -11.97
N GLN A 214 -0.56 4.96 -12.21
CA GLN A 214 -0.32 4.37 -13.54
C GLN A 214 -1.33 4.87 -14.59
N ALA A 215 -2.61 4.96 -14.23
CA ALA A 215 -3.67 5.41 -15.13
C ALA A 215 -3.43 6.83 -15.66
N TRP A 216 -3.15 7.79 -14.77
CA TRP A 216 -2.94 9.16 -15.22
C TRP A 216 -1.60 9.38 -15.92
N LEU A 217 -0.54 8.63 -15.59
CA LEU A 217 0.72 8.65 -16.35
C LEU A 217 0.51 8.10 -17.76
N ARG A 218 -0.27 7.02 -17.90
CA ARG A 218 -0.65 6.49 -19.22
C ARG A 218 -1.42 7.53 -20.05
N ALA A 219 -2.37 8.23 -19.44
CA ALA A 219 -3.09 9.30 -20.12
C ALA A 219 -2.14 10.39 -20.63
N LEU A 220 -1.17 10.83 -19.81
CA LEU A 220 -0.14 11.80 -20.24
C LEU A 220 0.73 11.28 -21.38
N ILE A 221 1.16 10.01 -21.33
CA ILE A 221 1.95 9.38 -22.39
C ILE A 221 1.18 9.34 -23.71
N ASN A 222 -0.14 9.15 -23.65
CA ASN A 222 -1.02 9.13 -24.82
C ASN A 222 -1.44 10.54 -25.31
N GLY A 223 -0.92 11.61 -24.70
CA GLY A 223 -1.27 13.00 -25.06
C GLY A 223 -2.65 13.44 -24.57
N GLU A 224 -3.25 12.67 -23.66
CA GLU A 224 -4.55 13.00 -23.05
C GLU A 224 -4.38 14.03 -21.92
N ALA A 225 -5.50 14.54 -21.41
CA ALA A 225 -5.50 15.45 -20.26
C ALA A 225 -4.93 14.75 -19.03
N GLY A 226 -4.04 15.42 -18.31
CA GLY A 226 -3.47 14.94 -17.07
C GLY A 226 -4.49 14.96 -15.91
N ARG A 227 -4.00 14.63 -14.72
CA ARG A 227 -4.80 14.56 -13.49
C ARG A 227 -5.38 15.91 -13.05
N HIS A 228 -4.70 17.00 -13.37
CA HIS A 228 -5.04 18.34 -12.90
C HIS A 228 -5.18 19.31 -14.07
N GLU A 229 -6.20 20.16 -14.04
CA GLU A 229 -6.38 21.27 -14.99
C GLU A 229 -5.43 22.43 -14.69
N LYS A 230 -5.15 22.68 -13.40
CA LYS A 230 -4.18 23.66 -12.89
C LYS A 230 -3.25 22.97 -11.88
N VAL A 231 -1.99 23.36 -11.85
CA VAL A 231 -1.01 22.84 -10.87
C VAL A 231 -1.52 23.10 -9.46
N PRO A 232 -1.77 22.06 -8.64
CA PRO A 232 -2.18 22.26 -7.26
C PRO A 232 -1.09 22.93 -6.43
N ASN A 233 -1.47 23.85 -5.55
CA ASN A 233 -0.56 24.37 -4.52
C ASN A 233 -0.53 23.41 -3.33
N ASP A 234 0.08 22.24 -3.54
CA ASP A 234 0.18 21.13 -2.60
C ASP A 234 1.33 20.21 -3.02
N SER A 235 1.60 19.18 -2.26
CA SER A 235 2.65 18.19 -2.53
C SER A 235 2.10 16.77 -2.68
N SER A 236 2.87 15.91 -3.34
CA SER A 236 2.61 14.47 -3.40
C SER A 236 3.81 13.70 -2.88
N SER A 237 3.55 12.79 -1.98
CA SER A 237 4.55 11.86 -1.45
C SER A 237 4.58 10.59 -2.29
N MET A 238 5.77 10.02 -2.53
CA MET A 238 5.96 8.95 -3.50
C MET A 238 6.89 7.87 -2.98
N ILE A 239 6.68 6.66 -3.47
CA ILE A 239 7.57 5.51 -3.29
C ILE A 239 7.54 4.63 -4.52
N HIS A 240 8.67 3.97 -4.82
CA HIS A 240 8.70 2.93 -5.85
C HIS A 240 8.16 1.61 -5.30
N LEU A 241 7.32 0.88 -6.08
CA LEU A 241 6.67 -0.37 -5.66
C LEU A 241 7.66 -1.46 -5.23
N HIS A 242 8.79 -1.60 -5.93
CA HIS A 242 9.82 -2.57 -5.56
C HIS A 242 10.51 -2.21 -4.24
N ASP A 243 10.73 -0.92 -3.99
CA ASP A 243 11.36 -0.43 -2.75
C ASP A 243 10.39 -0.59 -1.58
N LEU A 244 9.11 -0.32 -1.80
CA LEU A 244 8.07 -0.58 -0.81
C LEU A 244 8.01 -2.07 -0.43
N ALA A 245 8.02 -2.98 -1.42
CA ALA A 245 8.07 -4.42 -1.16
C ALA A 245 9.34 -4.83 -0.39
N ALA A 246 10.48 -4.20 -0.70
CA ALA A 246 11.72 -4.43 0.04
C ALA A 246 11.63 -3.95 1.50
N LEU A 247 10.96 -2.80 1.77
CA LEU A 247 10.70 -2.32 3.14
C LEU A 247 9.80 -3.30 3.92
N PHE A 248 8.78 -3.88 3.28
CA PHE A 248 7.93 -4.91 3.90
C PHE A 248 8.78 -6.11 4.36
N LEU A 249 9.62 -6.64 3.47
CA LEU A 249 10.48 -7.78 3.81
C LEU A 249 11.52 -7.40 4.88
N ALA A 250 12.14 -6.22 4.78
CA ALA A 250 13.09 -5.75 5.78
C ALA A 250 12.47 -5.58 7.18
N ALA A 251 11.21 -5.12 7.26
CA ALA A 251 10.47 -5.01 8.52
C ALA A 251 10.24 -6.38 9.17
N TYR A 252 10.08 -7.45 8.38
CA TYR A 252 10.06 -8.81 8.91
C TYR A 252 11.45 -9.33 9.27
N GLU A 253 12.43 -9.15 8.37
CA GLU A 253 13.80 -9.69 8.50
C GLU A 253 14.59 -9.06 9.65
N ASN A 254 14.32 -7.80 10.00
CA ASN A 254 14.91 -7.13 11.15
C ASN A 254 14.14 -7.51 12.43
N PRO A 255 14.72 -8.30 13.35
CA PRO A 255 14.03 -8.73 14.57
C PRO A 255 13.73 -7.58 15.54
N ALA A 256 14.41 -6.44 15.41
CA ALA A 256 14.15 -5.24 16.21
C ALA A 256 13.04 -4.35 15.62
N ALA A 257 12.58 -4.64 14.41
CA ALA A 257 11.53 -3.84 13.78
C ALA A 257 10.17 -4.13 14.40
N SER A 258 9.50 -3.08 14.88
CA SER A 258 8.13 -3.10 15.38
C SER A 258 7.51 -1.71 15.30
N GLY A 259 6.17 -1.62 15.29
CA GLY A 259 5.44 -0.36 15.21
C GLY A 259 5.37 0.20 13.78
N ARG A 260 5.21 1.50 13.64
CA ARG A 260 4.89 2.19 12.37
C ARG A 260 6.15 2.66 11.65
N TYR A 261 6.14 2.59 10.30
CA TYR A 261 7.23 3.01 9.43
C TYR A 261 6.67 3.69 8.19
N PHE A 262 7.18 4.85 7.80
CA PHE A 262 6.81 5.46 6.53
C PHE A 262 7.24 4.61 5.34
N GLY A 263 6.28 4.29 4.46
CA GLY A 263 6.51 3.67 3.16
C GLY A 263 6.58 4.74 2.07
N VAL A 264 7.45 5.74 2.25
CA VAL A 264 7.58 6.94 1.42
C VAL A 264 9.06 7.19 1.16
N TYR A 265 9.42 7.51 -0.09
CA TYR A 265 10.76 8.03 -0.38
C TYR A 265 10.87 9.48 0.06
N ASP A 266 10.05 10.37 -0.55
CA ASP A 266 10.00 11.80 -0.26
C ASP A 266 8.69 12.41 -0.79
N SER A 267 8.50 13.72 -0.55
CA SER A 267 7.42 14.53 -1.12
C SER A 267 7.97 15.64 -1.97
N TRP A 268 7.37 15.84 -3.14
CA TRP A 268 7.62 16.98 -3.99
C TRP A 268 6.36 17.80 -4.18
N HIS A 269 6.53 19.13 -4.30
CA HIS A 269 5.44 20.01 -4.73
C HIS A 269 5.00 19.65 -6.16
N TRP A 270 3.71 19.76 -6.46
CA TRP A 270 3.21 19.40 -7.79
C TRP A 270 3.85 20.17 -8.93
N GLN A 271 4.34 21.41 -8.67
CA GLN A 271 5.09 22.18 -9.66
C GLN A 271 6.37 21.46 -10.08
N ASP A 272 7.13 20.91 -9.12
CA ASP A 272 8.40 20.22 -9.38
C ASP A 272 8.14 18.86 -10.04
N ILE A 273 7.06 18.17 -9.64
CA ILE A 273 6.63 16.93 -10.27
C ILE A 273 6.29 17.16 -11.75
N TYR A 274 5.53 18.21 -12.08
CA TYR A 274 5.20 18.52 -13.46
C TYR A 274 6.40 18.99 -14.26
N ALA A 275 7.35 19.71 -13.66
CA ALA A 275 8.61 20.08 -14.32
C ALA A 275 9.43 18.83 -14.69
N GLU A 276 9.53 17.86 -13.79
CA GLU A 276 10.22 16.60 -14.07
C GLU A 276 9.46 15.75 -15.11
N LEU A 277 8.14 15.67 -15.03
CA LEU A 277 7.32 14.99 -16.03
C LEU A 277 7.49 15.60 -17.42
N GLN A 278 7.53 16.94 -17.54
CA GLN A 278 7.76 17.62 -18.81
C GLN A 278 9.15 17.31 -19.37
N ARG A 279 10.17 17.18 -18.51
CA ARG A 279 11.52 16.73 -18.92
C ARG A 279 11.50 15.30 -19.50
N LEU A 280 10.70 14.39 -18.92
CA LEU A 280 10.58 12.99 -19.33
C LEU A 280 9.61 12.79 -20.52
N LEU A 281 8.62 13.68 -20.65
CA LEU A 281 7.56 13.66 -21.66
C LEU A 281 7.42 15.08 -22.24
N PRO A 282 8.32 15.53 -23.12
CA PRO A 282 8.32 16.92 -23.63
C PRO A 282 7.04 17.31 -24.35
N GLU A 283 6.35 16.37 -24.98
CA GLU A 283 5.12 16.60 -25.76
C GLU A 283 3.83 16.57 -24.87
N MET A 284 3.95 16.34 -23.54
CA MET A 284 2.78 16.27 -22.70
C MET A 284 2.06 17.63 -22.60
N LYS A 285 0.74 17.58 -22.48
CA LYS A 285 -0.05 18.79 -22.21
C LYS A 285 0.12 19.16 -20.73
N MET A 286 0.76 20.31 -20.49
CA MET A 286 0.93 20.87 -19.15
C MET A 286 -0.39 21.40 -18.61
N PRO A 287 -0.67 21.23 -17.28
CA PRO A 287 -1.74 21.96 -16.61
C PRO A 287 -1.42 23.47 -16.56
N ALA A 288 -2.44 24.29 -16.34
CA ALA A 288 -2.24 25.73 -16.11
C ALA A 288 -1.29 25.96 -14.92
N SER A 289 -0.42 26.95 -15.04
CA SER A 289 0.61 27.24 -14.03
C SER A 289 -0.02 27.65 -12.69
N LEU A 290 0.71 27.38 -11.61
CA LEU A 290 0.40 27.95 -10.29
C LEU A 290 0.61 29.45 -10.31
N GLU A 291 -0.35 30.22 -9.77
CA GLU A 291 -0.26 31.69 -9.68
C GLU A 291 0.33 32.15 -8.36
N ASP A 292 0.07 31.40 -7.28
CA ASP A 292 0.54 31.71 -5.93
C ASP A 292 1.94 31.18 -5.70
N ALA A 293 2.62 31.70 -4.66
CA ALA A 293 3.88 31.11 -4.21
C ALA A 293 3.65 29.65 -3.75
N PRO A 294 4.51 28.70 -4.16
CA PRO A 294 4.33 27.32 -3.77
C PRO A 294 4.47 27.13 -2.26
N VAL A 295 3.55 26.35 -1.67
CA VAL A 295 3.66 25.95 -0.27
C VAL A 295 4.78 24.90 -0.11
N PRO A 296 5.45 24.81 1.06
CA PRO A 296 6.42 23.76 1.31
C PRO A 296 5.82 22.36 1.13
N ALA A 297 6.59 21.44 0.56
CA ALA A 297 6.19 20.05 0.49
C ALA A 297 6.07 19.44 1.90
N THR A 298 5.20 18.42 2.06
CA THR A 298 5.07 17.67 3.31
C THR A 298 6.41 17.05 3.71
N GLY A 299 6.92 17.38 4.89
CA GLY A 299 8.14 16.79 5.45
C GLY A 299 7.83 15.49 6.24
N PHE A 300 8.83 14.62 6.31
CA PHE A 300 8.80 13.40 7.12
C PHE A 300 10.10 13.20 7.88
N ASP A 301 10.04 12.69 9.09
CA ASP A 301 11.18 12.10 9.77
C ASP A 301 11.32 10.64 9.30
N PHE A 302 12.36 10.36 8.55
CA PHE A 302 12.60 9.04 7.98
C PHE A 302 13.52 8.15 8.83
N THR A 303 13.90 8.58 10.04
CA THR A 303 14.84 7.84 10.91
C THR A 303 14.45 6.38 11.09
N ARG A 304 13.16 6.10 11.33
CA ARG A 304 12.69 4.72 11.51
C ARG A 304 12.70 3.94 10.20
N ARG A 305 12.20 4.53 9.10
CA ARG A 305 12.27 3.90 7.78
C ARG A 305 13.70 3.53 7.39
N ASP A 306 14.64 4.46 7.58
CA ASP A 306 16.04 4.28 7.20
C ASP A 306 16.75 3.22 8.06
N SER A 307 16.28 3.00 9.30
CA SER A 307 16.76 1.92 10.17
C SER A 307 16.47 0.51 9.60
N LEU A 308 15.58 0.38 8.61
CA LEU A 308 15.35 -0.87 7.91
C LEU A 308 16.44 -1.19 6.86
N GLY A 309 17.35 -0.25 6.57
CA GLY A 309 18.52 -0.49 5.73
C GLY A 309 18.23 -0.71 4.24
N VAL A 310 17.08 -0.27 3.74
CA VAL A 310 16.68 -0.40 2.33
C VAL A 310 17.09 0.84 1.54
N ALA A 311 17.86 0.65 0.48
CA ALA A 311 18.15 1.72 -0.48
C ALA A 311 16.91 1.99 -1.34
N LEU A 312 16.46 3.26 -1.39
CA LEU A 312 15.26 3.67 -2.09
C LEU A 312 15.61 4.49 -3.33
N ARG A 313 14.82 4.32 -4.40
CA ARG A 313 14.91 5.14 -5.62
C ARG A 313 14.40 6.55 -5.36
N ASP A 314 15.09 7.53 -5.91
CA ASP A 314 14.65 8.93 -5.90
C ASP A 314 13.46 9.17 -6.83
N ILE A 315 12.80 10.33 -6.68
CA ILE A 315 11.58 10.67 -7.44
C ILE A 315 11.86 10.72 -8.96
N PRO A 316 12.93 11.32 -9.47
CA PRO A 316 13.25 11.25 -10.91
C PRO A 316 13.38 9.83 -11.44
N THR A 317 14.03 8.94 -10.69
CA THR A 317 14.21 7.54 -11.08
C THR A 317 12.89 6.78 -11.09
N LEU A 318 12.07 6.93 -10.03
CA LEU A 318 10.78 6.22 -9.96
C LEU A 318 9.80 6.68 -11.05
N LEU A 319 9.77 7.98 -11.39
CA LEU A 319 8.95 8.51 -12.48
C LEU A 319 9.41 7.95 -13.83
N ARG A 320 10.72 8.01 -14.10
CA ARG A 320 11.32 7.47 -15.34
C ARG A 320 11.03 5.97 -15.48
N GLU A 321 11.33 5.15 -14.47
CA GLU A 321 11.11 3.70 -14.54
C GLU A 321 9.62 3.35 -14.74
N THR A 322 8.71 4.13 -14.16
CA THR A 322 7.26 3.94 -14.36
C THR A 322 6.85 4.27 -15.79
N ILE A 323 7.29 5.41 -16.31
CA ILE A 323 7.00 5.87 -17.67
C ILE A 323 7.56 4.90 -18.70
N ASP A 324 8.83 4.49 -18.56
CA ASP A 324 9.49 3.55 -19.46
C ASP A 324 8.78 2.18 -19.47
N TRP A 325 8.35 1.73 -18.31
CA TRP A 325 7.60 0.48 -18.17
C TRP A 325 6.23 0.55 -18.87
N ILE A 326 5.50 1.68 -18.74
CA ILE A 326 4.21 1.89 -19.42
C ILE A 326 4.42 1.96 -20.93
N LYS A 327 5.39 2.74 -21.42
CA LYS A 327 5.70 2.86 -22.86
C LYS A 327 6.07 1.53 -23.52
N ALA A 328 6.73 0.65 -22.79
CA ALA A 328 7.09 -0.68 -23.29
C ALA A 328 5.90 -1.65 -23.40
N ARG A 329 4.69 -1.27 -22.97
CA ARG A 329 3.47 -2.11 -22.90
C ARG A 329 2.22 -1.36 -23.34
N PRO A 330 2.16 -0.86 -24.59
CA PRO A 330 1.04 -0.07 -25.08
C PRO A 330 -0.28 -0.86 -25.08
N ASP A 331 -0.24 -2.19 -25.16
CA ASP A 331 -1.41 -3.07 -25.30
C ASP A 331 -1.95 -3.60 -23.95
N THR A 332 -1.43 -3.16 -22.82
CA THR A 332 -1.96 -3.53 -21.49
C THR A 332 -3.09 -2.58 -21.05
N ALA A 333 -3.86 -2.08 -22.01
CA ALA A 333 -5.01 -1.21 -21.80
C ALA A 333 -6.28 -2.01 -21.53
#